data_2d643540b19bb0bb9d997e75d0ff322b
#
_entry.id   2d643540b19bb0bb9d997e75d0ff322b
#
_cell.length_a   1.000
_cell.length_b   1.000
_cell.length_c   1.000
_cell.angle_alpha   90.00
_cell.angle_beta   90.00
_cell.angle_gamma   90.00
#
_symmetry.space_group_name_H-M   'P 1'
#
loop_
_entity.id
_entity.type
_entity.pdbx_description
1 polymer ?
#
loop_
_entity_poly.entity_id
_entity_poly.type
_entity_poly.pdbx_seq_one_letter_code
_entity_poly.pdbx_strand_id
1 'polypeptide(L)'
;MRTTLSMHHIARIEGHGNISLSIEDGRVSDVKMNVVEPARLFESMVGGRPFTQTSYIASRICGICSSSHVITDLLAIEQIFGVKTSERTRVLRELLVYGSFLQNHAAHLFVFAAPDFEGLDSAFPLAETAPELFNGGMAIKALGNE
;
A
#
# COMPACT_ATOMS: atom_id res chain seq x y z
N MET A 1 -35.25 -10.73 13.32
CA MET A 1 -34.26 -10.27 14.36
C MET A 1 -33.16 -9.53 13.64
N ARG A 2 -32.85 -8.30 14.06
CA ARG A 2 -31.78 -7.49 13.45
C ARG A 2 -30.53 -7.55 14.31
N THR A 3 -29.39 -7.86 13.72
CA THR A 3 -28.06 -7.88 14.36
C THR A 3 -27.11 -7.00 13.57
N THR A 4 -26.36 -6.16 14.24
CA THR A 4 -25.29 -5.35 13.62
C THR A 4 -23.94 -5.82 14.13
N LEU A 5 -23.05 -6.14 13.23
CA LEU A 5 -21.64 -6.47 13.48
C LEU A 5 -20.80 -5.29 13.01
N SER A 6 -19.88 -4.84 13.85
CA SER A 6 -18.94 -3.77 13.51
C SER A 6 -17.52 -4.25 13.74
N MET A 7 -16.70 -4.14 12.71
CA MET A 7 -15.26 -4.39 12.78
C MET A 7 -14.56 -3.05 12.67
N HIS A 8 -13.90 -2.66 13.74
CA HIS A 8 -13.02 -1.50 13.77
C HIS A 8 -11.61 -2.00 13.49
N HIS A 9 -10.89 -1.35 12.61
CA HIS A 9 -9.55 -1.75 12.15
C HIS A 9 -9.52 -3.09 11.40
N ILE A 10 -9.75 -3.01 10.09
CA ILE A 10 -9.59 -4.18 9.21
C ILE A 10 -8.09 -4.50 9.13
N ALA A 11 -7.74 -5.75 9.44
CA ALA A 11 -6.37 -6.23 9.31
C ALA A 11 -6.01 -6.54 7.84
N ARG A 12 -4.71 -6.54 7.54
CA ARG A 12 -4.15 -6.91 6.22
C ARG A 12 -4.59 -5.99 5.08
N ILE A 13 -4.89 -4.74 5.38
CA ILE A 13 -5.05 -3.67 4.40
C ILE A 13 -4.04 -2.56 4.71
N GLU A 14 -3.64 -1.82 3.68
CA GLU A 14 -2.94 -0.55 3.87
C GLU A 14 -3.97 0.56 4.08
N GLY A 15 -3.70 1.45 5.06
CA GLY A 15 -4.63 2.50 5.46
C GLY A 15 -5.59 2.05 6.57
N HIS A 16 -6.61 2.84 6.80
CA HIS A 16 -7.53 2.67 7.92
C HIS A 16 -8.97 2.53 7.42
N GLY A 17 -9.59 1.41 7.72
CA GLY A 17 -10.97 1.15 7.33
C GLY A 17 -11.76 0.41 8.41
N ASN A 18 -13.05 0.66 8.44
CA ASN A 18 -14.01 -0.02 9.30
C ASN A 18 -15.09 -0.67 8.43
N ILE A 19 -15.58 -1.83 8.82
CA ILE A 19 -16.74 -2.48 8.19
C ILE A 19 -17.85 -2.59 9.20
N SER A 20 -19.06 -2.22 8.78
CA SER A 20 -20.29 -2.53 9.49
C SER A 20 -21.22 -3.39 8.64
N LEU A 21 -21.80 -4.41 9.24
CA LEU A 21 -22.67 -5.37 8.61
C LEU A 21 -23.98 -5.42 9.37
N SER A 22 -25.11 -5.20 8.70
CA SER A 22 -26.45 -5.41 9.26
C SER A 22 -27.05 -6.69 8.71
N ILE A 23 -27.56 -7.52 9.60
CA ILE A 23 -28.19 -8.80 9.28
C ILE A 23 -29.63 -8.77 9.79
N GLU A 24 -30.59 -9.02 8.90
CA GLU A 24 -32.02 -9.13 9.22
C GLU A 24 -32.53 -10.49 8.76
N ASP A 25 -33.12 -11.24 9.69
CA ASP A 25 -33.69 -12.56 9.44
C ASP A 25 -32.74 -13.53 8.71
N GLY A 26 -31.46 -13.53 9.14
CA GLY A 26 -30.42 -14.40 8.58
C GLY A 26 -29.87 -13.95 7.22
N ARG A 27 -30.26 -12.76 6.72
CA ARG A 27 -29.76 -12.20 5.47
C ARG A 27 -29.05 -10.88 5.71
N VAL A 28 -27.97 -10.63 4.96
CA VAL A 28 -27.29 -9.34 4.99
C VAL A 28 -28.22 -8.30 4.37
N SER A 29 -28.60 -7.29 5.16
CA SER A 29 -29.47 -6.19 4.72
C SER A 29 -28.69 -4.92 4.36
N ASP A 30 -27.51 -4.70 4.97
CA ASP A 30 -26.66 -3.54 4.68
C ASP A 30 -25.20 -3.86 4.97
N VAL A 31 -24.30 -3.35 4.13
CA VAL A 31 -22.84 -3.43 4.29
C VAL A 31 -22.26 -2.05 4.05
N LYS A 32 -21.50 -1.54 5.02
CA LYS A 32 -20.79 -0.26 4.89
C LYS A 32 -19.31 -0.46 5.15
N MET A 33 -18.49 -0.02 4.22
CA MET A 33 -17.06 0.15 4.42
C MET A 33 -16.78 1.65 4.56
N ASN A 34 -16.23 2.04 5.70
CA ASN A 34 -15.86 3.41 5.97
C ASN A 34 -14.34 3.52 5.94
N VAL A 35 -13.83 4.31 5.00
CA VAL A 35 -12.42 4.70 4.92
C VAL A 35 -12.20 5.85 5.90
N VAL A 36 -11.27 5.69 6.83
CA VAL A 36 -11.00 6.67 7.89
C VAL A 36 -9.84 7.61 7.52
N GLU A 37 -9.24 7.38 6.36
CA GLU A 37 -8.15 8.20 5.84
C GLU A 37 -8.66 9.57 5.31
N PRO A 38 -7.90 10.66 5.52
CA PRO A 38 -8.28 11.98 5.03
C PRO A 38 -8.01 12.12 3.52
N ALA A 39 -8.77 11.43 2.68
CA ALA A 39 -8.58 11.36 1.23
C ALA A 39 -8.44 12.74 0.56
N ARG A 40 -9.14 13.76 1.04
CA ARG A 40 -9.09 15.12 0.50
C ARG A 40 -7.92 15.96 0.99
N LEU A 41 -7.14 15.48 1.94
CA LEU A 41 -5.96 16.19 2.44
C LEU A 41 -4.93 16.41 1.32
N PHE A 42 -4.58 15.35 0.60
CA PHE A 42 -3.62 15.43 -0.51
C PHE A 42 -4.14 16.27 -1.66
N GLU A 43 -5.42 16.18 -1.98
CA GLU A 43 -6.08 17.06 -2.95
C GLU A 43 -5.87 18.53 -2.58
N SER A 44 -6.10 18.89 -1.32
CA SER A 44 -5.90 20.27 -0.85
C SER A 44 -4.43 20.69 -0.82
N MET A 45 -3.51 19.76 -0.58
CA MET A 45 -2.07 20.03 -0.55
C MET A 45 -1.49 20.30 -1.95
N VAL A 46 -2.02 19.68 -3.01
CA VAL A 46 -1.55 19.88 -4.38
C VAL A 46 -2.23 21.08 -5.05
N GLY A 47 -3.42 21.48 -4.60
CA GLY A 47 -4.15 22.61 -5.14
C GLY A 47 -3.34 23.92 -5.07
N GLY A 48 -3.16 24.58 -6.22
CA GLY A 48 -2.37 25.83 -6.34
C GLY A 48 -0.84 25.65 -6.31
N ARG A 49 -0.35 24.41 -6.27
CA ARG A 49 1.09 24.13 -6.33
C ARG A 49 1.58 24.03 -7.77
N PRO A 50 2.85 24.40 -8.06
CA PRO A 50 3.49 24.09 -9.33
C PRO A 50 3.50 22.56 -9.57
N PHE A 51 3.22 22.14 -10.80
CA PHE A 51 3.22 20.71 -11.16
C PHE A 51 4.56 19.99 -10.83
N THR A 52 5.67 20.72 -10.79
CA THR A 52 7.00 20.21 -10.42
C THR A 52 7.10 19.76 -8.96
N GLN A 53 6.13 20.10 -8.11
CA GLN A 53 6.07 19.73 -6.69
C GLN A 53 5.08 18.59 -6.40
N THR A 54 4.19 18.29 -7.33
CA THR A 54 3.09 17.33 -7.07
C THR A 54 3.60 15.91 -6.85
N SER A 55 4.61 15.46 -7.59
CA SER A 55 5.21 14.12 -7.41
C SER A 55 5.83 13.95 -6.03
N TYR A 56 6.44 15.01 -5.49
CA TYR A 56 6.98 14.97 -4.13
C TYR A 56 5.89 14.82 -3.08
N ILE A 57 4.77 15.51 -3.25
CA ILE A 57 3.60 15.39 -2.36
C ILE A 57 2.95 14.02 -2.54
N ALA A 58 2.75 13.57 -3.79
CA ALA A 58 2.17 12.27 -4.11
C ALA A 58 2.97 11.10 -3.50
N SER A 59 4.29 11.19 -3.46
CA SER A 59 5.14 10.18 -2.82
C SER A 59 4.88 9.98 -1.33
N ARG A 60 4.23 10.95 -0.68
CA ARG A 60 3.92 10.93 0.76
C ARG A 60 2.52 10.41 1.08
N ILE A 61 1.72 10.06 0.08
CA ILE A 61 0.39 9.47 0.28
C ILE A 61 0.53 8.12 1.00
N CYS A 62 1.52 7.33 0.60
CA CYS A 62 1.73 6.00 1.12
C CYS A 62 3.24 5.68 1.13
N GLY A 63 3.74 5.19 2.24
CA GLY A 63 5.16 4.85 2.37
C GLY A 63 5.58 3.61 1.60
N ILE A 64 4.70 2.61 1.49
CA ILE A 64 4.98 1.32 0.84
C ILE A 64 4.82 1.42 -0.68
N CYS A 65 3.87 2.24 -1.16
CA CYS A 65 3.49 2.36 -2.56
C CYS A 65 3.85 3.71 -3.18
N SER A 66 4.82 4.43 -2.61
CA SER A 66 5.23 5.76 -3.04
C SER A 66 5.64 5.83 -4.51
N SER A 67 6.35 4.83 -5.02
CA SER A 67 6.75 4.75 -6.43
C SER A 67 5.55 4.72 -7.38
N SER A 68 4.49 3.97 -7.04
CA SER A 68 3.26 3.93 -7.84
C SER A 68 2.57 5.29 -7.89
N HIS A 69 2.49 6.00 -6.75
CA HIS A 69 1.92 7.36 -6.70
C HIS A 69 2.73 8.35 -7.54
N VAL A 70 4.07 8.31 -7.43
CA VAL A 70 4.95 9.17 -8.22
C VAL A 70 4.82 8.91 -9.72
N ILE A 71 4.85 7.64 -10.15
CA ILE A 71 4.72 7.29 -11.56
C ILE A 71 3.35 7.70 -12.11
N THR A 72 2.28 7.50 -11.34
CA THR A 72 0.92 7.92 -11.74
C THR A 72 0.83 9.44 -11.91
N ASP A 73 1.37 10.21 -10.99
CA ASP A 73 1.43 11.68 -11.08
C ASP A 73 2.22 12.14 -12.31
N LEU A 74 3.41 11.56 -12.54
CA LEU A 74 4.22 11.87 -13.72
C LEU A 74 3.50 11.55 -15.03
N LEU A 75 2.82 10.40 -15.12
CA LEU A 75 2.03 10.04 -16.31
C LEU A 75 0.88 11.02 -16.56
N ALA A 76 0.21 11.48 -15.50
CA ALA A 76 -0.85 12.47 -15.60
C ALA A 76 -0.32 13.82 -16.10
N ILE A 77 0.81 14.29 -15.55
CA ILE A 77 1.47 15.54 -15.98
C ILE A 77 1.92 15.45 -17.44
N GLU A 78 2.55 14.35 -17.83
CA GLU A 78 3.00 14.12 -19.21
C GLU A 78 1.81 14.11 -20.19
N GLN A 79 0.70 13.54 -19.79
CA GLN A 79 -0.50 13.55 -20.60
C GLN A 79 -1.07 14.95 -20.76
N ILE A 80 -1.11 15.75 -19.68
CA ILE A 80 -1.56 17.16 -19.72
C ILE A 80 -0.73 18.00 -20.69
N PHE A 81 0.60 17.81 -20.69
CA PHE A 81 1.52 18.58 -21.53
C PHE A 81 1.81 17.94 -22.89
N GLY A 82 1.25 16.77 -23.19
CA GLY A 82 1.52 16.03 -24.42
C GLY A 82 2.97 15.55 -24.56
N VAL A 83 3.66 15.36 -23.46
CA VAL A 83 5.06 14.91 -23.45
C VAL A 83 5.13 13.42 -23.76
N LYS A 84 6.00 13.07 -24.71
CA LYS A 84 6.32 11.68 -25.03
C LYS A 84 7.67 11.33 -24.42
N THR A 85 7.67 10.39 -23.48
CA THR A 85 8.88 9.89 -22.86
C THR A 85 9.63 8.90 -23.77
N SER A 86 10.95 8.81 -23.57
CA SER A 86 11.78 7.83 -24.29
C SER A 86 11.48 6.41 -23.80
N GLU A 87 11.77 5.42 -24.65
CA GLU A 87 11.71 4.00 -24.28
C GLU A 87 12.57 3.69 -23.04
N ARG A 88 13.76 4.27 -22.96
CA ARG A 88 14.62 4.14 -21.77
C ARG A 88 13.91 4.62 -20.50
N THR A 89 13.24 5.77 -20.56
CA THR A 89 12.50 6.30 -19.40
C THR A 89 11.39 5.35 -18.99
N ARG A 90 10.65 4.79 -19.96
CA ARG A 90 9.58 3.83 -19.70
C ARG A 90 10.11 2.57 -18.99
N VAL A 91 11.19 1.98 -19.51
CA VAL A 91 11.80 0.77 -18.93
C VAL A 91 12.34 1.03 -17.52
N LEU A 92 12.97 2.18 -17.27
CA LEU A 92 13.47 2.52 -15.93
C LEU A 92 12.33 2.71 -14.94
N ARG A 93 11.18 3.26 -15.37
CA ARG A 93 9.98 3.36 -14.51
C ARG A 93 9.37 2.00 -14.21
N GLU A 94 9.31 1.10 -15.20
CA GLU A 94 8.87 -0.28 -14.98
C GLU A 94 9.78 -0.98 -13.97
N LEU A 95 11.09 -0.83 -14.09
CA LEU A 95 12.05 -1.39 -13.14
C LEU A 95 11.82 -0.86 -11.72
N LEU A 96 11.61 0.45 -11.56
CA LEU A 96 11.26 1.05 -10.27
C LEU A 96 9.98 0.46 -9.67
N VAL A 97 8.94 0.25 -10.48
CA VAL A 97 7.70 -0.35 -10.03
C VAL A 97 7.89 -1.82 -9.64
N TYR A 98 8.67 -2.59 -10.41
CA TYR A 98 8.97 -3.98 -10.07
C TYR A 98 9.82 -4.12 -8.79
N GLY A 99 10.79 -3.23 -8.58
CA GLY A 99 11.52 -3.14 -7.31
C GLY A 99 10.56 -2.88 -6.14
N SER A 100 9.62 -1.96 -6.33
CA SER A 100 8.57 -1.67 -5.34
C SER A 100 7.68 -2.89 -5.05
N PHE A 101 7.30 -3.66 -6.07
CA PHE A 101 6.54 -4.90 -5.87
C PHE A 101 7.36 -5.93 -5.10
N LEU A 102 8.61 -6.10 -5.46
CA LEU A 102 9.50 -7.06 -4.81
C LEU A 102 9.65 -6.75 -3.31
N GLN A 103 9.97 -5.50 -2.96
CA GLN A 103 10.11 -5.10 -1.56
C GLN A 103 8.81 -5.23 -0.77
N ASN A 104 7.67 -4.90 -1.39
CA ASN A 104 6.37 -4.95 -0.75
C ASN A 104 5.93 -6.41 -0.53
N HIS A 105 6.06 -7.27 -1.54
CA HIS A 105 5.74 -8.69 -1.40
C HIS A 105 6.65 -9.39 -0.40
N ALA A 106 7.94 -9.05 -0.37
CA ALA A 106 8.84 -9.57 0.66
C ALA A 106 8.41 -9.14 2.07
N ALA A 107 8.06 -7.86 2.27
CA ALA A 107 7.52 -7.41 3.54
C ALA A 107 6.23 -8.15 3.91
N HIS A 108 5.31 -8.32 2.96
CA HIS A 108 4.06 -9.02 3.22
C HIS A 108 4.29 -10.49 3.61
N LEU A 109 5.10 -11.21 2.85
CA LEU A 109 5.32 -12.64 3.07
C LEU A 109 6.12 -12.91 4.36
N PHE A 110 7.21 -12.18 4.58
CA PHE A 110 8.17 -12.51 5.64
C PHE A 110 7.95 -11.74 6.95
N VAL A 111 7.29 -10.57 6.91
CA VAL A 111 7.06 -9.75 8.11
C VAL A 111 5.62 -9.88 8.61
N PHE A 112 4.64 -10.02 7.70
CA PHE A 112 3.24 -10.05 8.08
C PHE A 112 2.63 -11.46 8.04
N ALA A 113 2.89 -12.25 7.00
CA ALA A 113 2.26 -13.54 6.83
C ALA A 113 3.02 -14.68 7.54
N ALA A 114 4.35 -14.73 7.45
CA ALA A 114 5.13 -15.79 8.05
C ALA A 114 4.91 -15.94 9.57
N PRO A 115 4.84 -14.87 10.37
CA PRO A 115 4.51 -14.99 11.78
C PRO A 115 3.18 -15.69 12.05
N ASP A 116 2.15 -15.41 11.26
CA ASP A 116 0.83 -16.02 11.43
C ASP A 116 0.88 -17.53 11.19
N PHE A 117 1.66 -18.01 10.20
CA PHE A 117 1.85 -19.43 9.93
C PHE A 117 2.62 -20.15 11.05
N GLU A 118 3.53 -19.44 11.70
CA GLU A 118 4.31 -19.95 12.83
C GLU A 118 3.60 -19.74 14.19
N GLY A 119 2.40 -19.15 14.20
CA GLY A 119 1.66 -18.88 15.43
C GLY A 119 2.30 -17.81 16.33
N LEU A 120 3.02 -16.86 15.73
CA LEU A 120 3.74 -15.79 16.42
C LEU A 120 2.97 -14.47 16.32
N ASP A 121 3.04 -13.66 17.36
CA ASP A 121 2.36 -12.35 17.42
C ASP A 121 3.06 -11.28 16.57
N SER A 122 4.30 -11.50 16.15
CA SER A 122 5.08 -10.54 15.34
C SER A 122 6.23 -11.24 14.60
N ALA A 123 6.89 -10.49 13.69
CA ALA A 123 8.04 -10.99 12.94
C ALA A 123 9.34 -11.07 13.77
N PHE A 124 9.43 -10.40 14.92
CA PHE A 124 10.68 -10.36 15.68
C PHE A 124 11.14 -11.73 16.21
N PRO A 125 10.26 -12.58 16.75
CA PRO A 125 10.66 -13.93 17.15
C PRO A 125 11.18 -14.80 16.00
N LEU A 126 10.78 -14.54 14.73
CA LEU A 126 11.31 -15.27 13.57
C LEU A 126 12.82 -15.11 13.41
N ALA A 127 13.40 -13.99 13.85
CA ALA A 127 14.84 -13.76 13.80
C ALA A 127 15.62 -14.79 14.65
N GLU A 128 14.97 -15.35 15.69
CA GLU A 128 15.55 -16.36 16.58
C GLU A 128 15.12 -17.79 16.20
N THR A 129 13.83 -17.98 15.89
CA THR A 129 13.25 -19.31 15.63
C THR A 129 13.47 -19.80 14.19
N ALA A 130 13.52 -18.88 13.21
CA ALA A 130 13.72 -19.17 11.80
C ALA A 130 14.63 -18.11 11.13
N PRO A 131 15.90 -17.99 11.55
CA PRO A 131 16.79 -16.90 11.11
C PRO A 131 17.05 -16.89 9.61
N GLU A 132 17.10 -18.04 8.94
CA GLU A 132 17.28 -18.11 7.49
C GLU A 132 16.07 -17.51 6.74
N LEU A 133 14.86 -17.82 7.19
CA LEU A 133 13.62 -17.28 6.62
C LEU A 133 13.56 -15.76 6.80
N PHE A 134 13.80 -15.29 8.01
CA PHE A 134 13.77 -13.86 8.35
C PHE A 134 14.82 -13.07 7.56
N ASN A 135 16.09 -13.51 7.60
CA ASN A 135 17.19 -12.81 6.91
C ASN A 135 17.03 -12.86 5.40
N GLY A 136 16.58 -13.99 4.83
CA GLY A 136 16.28 -14.12 3.42
C GLY A 136 15.20 -13.14 2.96
N GLY A 137 14.12 -13.03 3.74
CA GLY A 137 13.05 -12.06 3.49
C GLY A 137 13.55 -10.61 3.54
N MET A 138 14.39 -10.28 4.53
CA MET A 138 14.98 -8.93 4.64
C MET A 138 15.94 -8.63 3.50
N ALA A 139 16.72 -9.60 3.03
CA ALA A 139 17.60 -9.43 1.89
C ALA A 139 16.82 -9.15 0.58
N ILE A 140 15.73 -9.89 0.33
CA ILE A 140 14.86 -9.65 -0.83
C ILE A 140 14.22 -8.25 -0.73
N LYS A 141 13.75 -7.87 0.46
CA LYS A 141 13.20 -6.53 0.69
C LYS A 141 14.22 -5.42 0.43
N ALA A 142 15.46 -5.60 0.87
CA ALA A 142 16.55 -4.66 0.63
C ALA A 142 16.84 -4.52 -0.87
N LEU A 143 16.97 -5.64 -1.59
CA LEU A 143 17.19 -5.65 -3.04
C LEU A 143 16.09 -4.90 -3.80
N GLY A 144 14.83 -5.02 -3.39
CA GLY A 144 13.73 -4.29 -4.03
C GLY A 144 13.74 -2.78 -3.76
N ASN A 145 14.54 -2.29 -2.81
CA ASN A 145 14.72 -0.86 -2.52
C ASN A 145 15.95 -0.23 -3.21
N GLU A 146 16.86 -1.03 -3.75
CA GLU A 146 18.04 -0.59 -4.54
C GLU A 146 17.67 -0.26 -5.99
#